data_7f6477975102466900c1848d90a3ee98
#
_entry.id   7f6477975102466900c1848d90a3ee98
#
_cell.length_a   1.000
_cell.length_b   1.000
_cell.length_c   1.000
_cell.angle_alpha   90.00
_cell.angle_beta   90.00
_cell.angle_gamma   90.00
#
_symmetry.space_group_name_H-M   'P 1'
#
loop_
_entity.id
_entity.type
_entity.pdbx_description
1 polymer ?
#
loop_
_entity_poly.entity_id
_entity_poly.type
_entity_poly.pdbx_seq_one_letter_code
_entity_poly.pdbx_strand_id
1 'polypeptide(L)'
;RRCGVRVERFSIGFGKSLWKRTDKHGTEFVIALIPLGGYVKMLDERVEPVAPELRHRAFNNKTVGQRAAIIAAGPVANFIFAIFAYWLVFIIGVPGVRPVVGEITTGSIAATAQITPGMELKAIDGIETPDWDAVRLQLVAKIGDEQTTVSVSPFGSDQRQEKVLDLRHWRFEPDKEDPVAALGIRPR
;
A
#
# COMPACT_ATOMS: atom_id res chain seq x y z
N ARG A 1 -16.55 23.30 13.92
CA ARG A 1 -16.86 24.74 13.78
C ARG A 1 -18.06 24.99 12.84
N ARG A 2 -18.19 24.30 11.70
CA ARG A 2 -19.35 24.46 10.80
C ARG A 2 -20.70 24.23 11.51
N CYS A 3 -20.75 23.24 12.43
CA CYS A 3 -21.95 22.96 13.24
C CYS A 3 -22.08 23.88 14.47
N GLY A 4 -21.32 24.97 14.60
CA GLY A 4 -21.40 25.93 15.69
C GLY A 4 -20.95 25.41 17.05
N VAL A 5 -20.21 24.28 17.12
CA VAL A 5 -19.60 23.78 18.36
C VAL A 5 -18.25 24.46 18.60
N ARG A 6 -18.00 24.87 19.86
CA ARG A 6 -16.72 25.42 20.27
C ARG A 6 -15.72 24.28 20.44
N VAL A 7 -14.62 24.36 19.69
CA VAL A 7 -13.48 23.46 19.82
C VAL A 7 -12.48 24.13 20.77
N GLU A 8 -12.12 23.45 21.84
CA GLU A 8 -11.18 23.95 22.84
C GLU A 8 -9.75 23.54 22.48
N ARG A 9 -9.54 22.28 22.11
CA ARG A 9 -8.22 21.78 21.78
C ARG A 9 -8.29 20.82 20.59
N PHE A 10 -7.30 20.97 19.72
CA PHE A 10 -6.99 20.02 18.66
C PHE A 10 -5.57 19.51 18.87
N SER A 11 -5.40 18.24 19.16
CA SER A 11 -4.10 17.63 19.41
C SER A 11 -3.76 16.59 18.34
N ILE A 12 -2.55 16.69 17.81
CA ILE A 12 -1.89 15.63 17.06
C ILE A 12 -0.94 14.94 18.01
N GLY A 13 -1.19 13.65 18.29
CA GLY A 13 -0.48 12.88 19.28
C GLY A 13 -1.07 12.96 20.68
N PHE A 14 -0.43 12.25 21.61
CA PHE A 14 -0.78 12.15 23.03
C PHE A 14 0.41 12.48 23.93
N GLY A 15 0.15 12.76 25.21
CA GLY A 15 1.15 13.00 26.22
C GLY A 15 1.65 14.44 26.26
N LYS A 16 2.95 14.61 26.56
CA LYS A 16 3.55 15.93 26.75
C LYS A 16 3.54 16.74 25.46
N SER A 17 3.06 18.00 25.52
CA SER A 17 3.05 18.89 24.36
C SER A 17 4.47 19.33 23.98
N LEU A 18 4.86 19.10 22.74
CA LEU A 18 6.10 19.61 22.15
C LEU A 18 5.92 21.02 21.60
N TRP A 19 4.75 21.29 21.04
CA TRP A 19 4.41 22.58 20.47
C TRP A 19 2.94 22.89 20.74
N LYS A 20 2.66 24.17 21.05
CA LYS A 20 1.32 24.66 21.38
C LYS A 20 1.11 26.04 20.76
N ARG A 21 -0.03 26.23 20.10
CA ARG A 21 -0.46 27.52 19.57
C ARG A 21 -1.96 27.70 19.76
N THR A 22 -2.38 28.86 20.24
CA THR A 22 -3.80 29.20 20.35
C THR A 22 -4.21 30.10 19.19
N ASP A 23 -5.31 29.76 18.56
CA ASP A 23 -5.92 30.51 17.45
C ASP A 23 -6.74 31.68 17.98
N LYS A 24 -7.10 32.60 17.07
CA LYS A 24 -7.97 33.78 17.34
C LYS A 24 -9.35 33.43 17.94
N HIS A 25 -9.79 32.18 17.80
CA HIS A 25 -11.06 31.69 18.33
C HIS A 25 -10.93 30.95 19.67
N GLY A 26 -9.75 30.97 20.28
CA GLY A 26 -9.48 30.33 21.55
C GLY A 26 -9.29 28.80 21.46
N THR A 27 -9.07 28.23 20.26
CA THR A 27 -8.75 26.82 20.11
C THR A 27 -7.26 26.62 20.24
N GLU A 28 -6.85 25.71 21.12
CA GLU A 28 -5.46 25.29 21.27
C GLU A 28 -5.12 24.22 20.22
N PHE A 29 -4.09 24.46 19.41
CA PHE A 29 -3.47 23.47 18.54
C PHE A 29 -2.23 22.92 19.25
N VAL A 30 -2.14 21.62 19.40
CA VAL A 30 -1.07 20.95 20.14
C VAL A 30 -0.45 19.86 19.28
N ILE A 31 0.88 19.79 19.26
CA ILE A 31 1.63 18.63 18.78
C ILE A 31 2.26 17.98 20.02
N ALA A 32 1.92 16.72 20.24
CA ALA A 32 2.37 15.97 21.41
C ALA A 32 3.43 14.93 21.04
N LEU A 33 4.15 14.45 22.07
CA LEU A 33 5.32 13.59 21.93
C LEU A 33 5.04 12.23 21.30
N ILE A 34 3.86 11.66 21.55
CA ILE A 34 3.51 10.30 21.10
C ILE A 34 2.60 10.41 19.86
N PRO A 35 3.09 10.14 18.63
CA PRO A 35 2.34 10.36 17.38
C PRO A 35 1.36 9.23 17.05
N LEU A 36 0.72 8.64 18.06
CA LEU A 36 -0.26 7.56 17.90
C LEU A 36 -1.70 8.09 17.77
N GLY A 37 -1.95 8.93 16.76
CA GLY A 37 -3.27 9.51 16.52
C GLY A 37 -3.42 10.93 17.01
N GLY A 38 -4.62 11.33 17.40
CA GLY A 38 -4.93 12.66 17.93
C GLY A 38 -6.36 12.74 18.44
N TYR A 39 -6.72 13.87 19.02
CA TYR A 39 -8.07 14.11 19.52
C TYR A 39 -8.52 15.56 19.37
N VAL A 40 -9.82 15.73 19.37
CA VAL A 40 -10.47 17.04 19.39
C VAL A 40 -11.29 17.15 20.66
N LYS A 41 -10.90 18.08 21.57
CA LYS A 41 -11.70 18.41 22.73
C LYS A 41 -12.71 19.48 22.34
N MET A 42 -13.97 19.17 22.54
CA MET A 42 -15.11 20.08 22.29
C MET A 42 -15.76 20.46 23.61
N LEU A 43 -16.37 21.64 23.64
CA LEU A 43 -17.15 22.09 24.78
C LEU A 43 -18.36 21.15 24.98
N ASP A 44 -18.48 20.53 26.16
CA ASP A 44 -19.58 19.60 26.50
C ASP A 44 -19.91 19.74 27.99
N GLU A 45 -21.16 20.08 28.32
CA GLU A 45 -21.63 20.28 29.69
C GLU A 45 -21.56 18.99 30.57
N ARG A 46 -21.48 17.83 29.95
CA ARG A 46 -21.35 16.55 30.65
C ARG A 46 -19.93 16.30 31.15
N VAL A 47 -18.95 17.02 30.63
CA VAL A 47 -17.53 16.84 30.95
C VAL A 47 -17.04 17.95 31.92
N GLU A 48 -17.53 19.20 31.71
CA GLU A 48 -17.14 20.34 32.54
C GLU A 48 -18.25 21.37 32.60
N PRO A 49 -18.32 22.19 33.69
CA PRO A 49 -19.30 23.27 33.79
C PRO A 49 -19.11 24.30 32.67
N VAL A 50 -20.19 24.62 31.97
CA VAL A 50 -20.18 25.58 30.87
C VAL A 50 -20.91 26.86 31.29
N ALA A 51 -20.27 28.01 31.03
CA ALA A 51 -20.89 29.31 31.29
C ALA A 51 -22.21 29.45 30.47
N PRO A 52 -23.26 30.06 31.06
CA PRO A 52 -24.59 30.14 30.43
C PRO A 52 -24.56 30.71 29.01
N GLU A 53 -23.69 31.66 28.71
CA GLU A 53 -23.53 32.32 27.43
C GLU A 53 -22.97 31.36 26.35
N LEU A 54 -22.28 30.31 26.75
CA LEU A 54 -21.61 29.34 25.84
C LEU A 54 -22.39 28.03 25.66
N ARG A 55 -23.47 27.82 26.42
CA ARG A 55 -24.28 26.58 26.36
C ARG A 55 -24.78 26.26 24.95
N HIS A 56 -25.19 27.26 24.18
CA HIS A 56 -25.61 27.07 22.80
C HIS A 56 -24.49 26.58 21.88
N ARG A 57 -23.21 26.65 22.31
CA ARG A 57 -22.02 26.17 21.58
C ARG A 57 -21.48 24.84 22.12
N ALA A 58 -22.12 24.26 23.13
CA ALA A 58 -21.77 22.96 23.65
C ALA A 58 -22.25 21.85 22.71
N PHE A 59 -21.48 20.77 22.62
CA PHE A 59 -21.77 19.64 21.75
C PHE A 59 -23.11 18.97 22.09
N ASN A 60 -23.39 18.77 23.37
CA ASN A 60 -24.61 18.11 23.86
C ASN A 60 -25.88 18.89 23.50
N ASN A 61 -25.80 20.22 23.29
CA ASN A 61 -26.93 21.09 22.94
C ASN A 61 -27.13 21.23 21.43
N LYS A 62 -26.43 20.45 20.61
CA LYS A 62 -26.60 20.43 19.16
C LYS A 62 -27.66 19.40 18.73
N THR A 63 -28.24 19.63 17.56
CA THR A 63 -29.20 18.69 16.98
C THR A 63 -28.54 17.32 16.73
N VAL A 64 -29.35 16.27 16.71
CA VAL A 64 -28.87 14.89 16.49
C VAL A 64 -28.06 14.81 15.19
N GLY A 65 -28.52 15.43 14.10
CA GLY A 65 -27.83 15.44 12.82
C GLY A 65 -26.46 16.14 12.89
N GLN A 66 -26.36 17.28 13.62
CA GLN A 66 -25.08 17.96 13.82
C GLN A 66 -24.11 17.11 14.64
N ARG A 67 -24.57 16.46 15.71
CA ARG A 67 -23.76 15.55 16.51
C ARG A 67 -23.28 14.36 15.69
N ALA A 68 -24.16 13.73 14.93
CA ALA A 68 -23.82 12.63 14.03
C ALA A 68 -22.78 13.04 12.99
N ALA A 69 -22.95 14.20 12.36
CA ALA A 69 -21.99 14.73 11.39
C ALA A 69 -20.61 15.00 12.01
N ILE A 70 -20.56 15.50 13.25
CA ILE A 70 -19.31 15.74 13.97
C ILE A 70 -18.60 14.42 14.28
N ILE A 71 -19.33 13.41 14.77
CA ILE A 71 -18.77 12.09 15.10
C ILE A 71 -18.28 11.39 13.83
N ALA A 72 -19.04 11.45 12.74
CA ALA A 72 -18.69 10.84 11.47
C ALA A 72 -17.52 11.53 10.77
N ALA A 73 -17.24 12.80 11.07
CA ALA A 73 -16.18 13.56 10.40
C ALA A 73 -14.78 12.95 10.57
N GLY A 74 -14.50 12.33 11.73
CA GLY A 74 -13.23 11.63 11.98
C GLY A 74 -13.03 10.43 11.04
N PRO A 75 -13.90 9.41 11.09
CA PRO A 75 -13.84 8.28 10.17
C PRO A 75 -13.85 8.69 8.70
N VAL A 76 -14.69 9.64 8.29
CA VAL A 76 -14.75 10.14 6.92
C VAL A 76 -13.42 10.75 6.49
N ALA A 77 -12.79 11.56 7.33
CA ALA A 77 -11.47 12.13 7.05
C ALA A 77 -10.40 11.04 6.87
N ASN A 78 -10.43 9.98 7.68
CA ASN A 78 -9.51 8.86 7.56
C ASN A 78 -9.72 8.09 6.25
N PHE A 79 -10.97 7.87 5.82
CA PHE A 79 -11.25 7.25 4.52
C PHE A 79 -10.75 8.10 3.35
N ILE A 80 -10.99 9.42 3.38
CA ILE A 80 -10.49 10.34 2.36
C ILE A 80 -8.96 10.31 2.31
N PHE A 81 -8.31 10.33 3.48
CA PHE A 81 -6.85 10.22 3.57
C PHE A 81 -6.33 8.89 3.03
N ALA A 82 -6.99 7.77 3.35
CA ALA A 82 -6.61 6.45 2.84
C ALA A 82 -6.72 6.39 1.31
N ILE A 83 -7.81 6.89 0.73
CA ILE A 83 -7.99 6.97 -0.72
C ILE A 83 -6.86 7.80 -1.35
N PHE A 84 -6.54 8.96 -0.77
CA PHE A 84 -5.47 9.81 -1.27
C PHE A 84 -4.10 9.13 -1.14
N ALA A 85 -3.82 8.46 -0.03
CA ALA A 85 -2.56 7.74 0.17
C ALA A 85 -2.40 6.58 -0.82
N TYR A 86 -3.44 5.77 -1.03
CA TYR A 86 -3.42 4.71 -2.03
C TYR A 86 -3.27 5.26 -3.45
N TRP A 87 -3.99 6.32 -3.79
CA TRP A 87 -3.84 7.00 -5.07
C TRP A 87 -2.39 7.45 -5.31
N LEU A 88 -1.74 8.02 -4.28
CA LEU A 88 -0.34 8.42 -4.35
C LEU A 88 0.59 7.21 -4.55
N VAL A 89 0.36 6.11 -3.83
CA VAL A 89 1.11 4.86 -3.99
C VAL A 89 0.98 4.32 -5.41
N PHE A 90 -0.22 4.34 -6.00
CA PHE A 90 -0.42 3.91 -7.38
C PHE A 90 0.30 4.79 -8.41
N ILE A 91 0.43 6.11 -8.15
CA ILE A 91 1.19 7.01 -9.03
C ILE A 91 2.69 6.77 -8.92
N ILE A 92 3.20 6.63 -7.69
CA ILE A 92 4.65 6.42 -7.44
C ILE A 92 5.06 5.01 -7.86
N GLY A 93 4.14 4.04 -7.80
CA GLY A 93 4.41 2.63 -7.96
C GLY A 93 5.00 2.00 -6.70
N VAL A 94 4.85 0.68 -6.59
CA VAL A 94 5.50 -0.11 -5.54
C VAL A 94 6.77 -0.70 -6.16
N PRO A 95 7.95 -0.48 -5.59
CA PRO A 95 9.17 -1.10 -6.10
C PRO A 95 9.05 -2.62 -5.96
N GLY A 96 8.95 -3.32 -7.08
CA GLY A 96 8.98 -4.78 -7.14
C GLY A 96 10.43 -5.30 -7.06
N VAL A 97 10.58 -6.54 -6.64
CA VAL A 97 11.89 -7.22 -6.66
C VAL A 97 12.20 -7.63 -8.10
N ARG A 98 13.28 -7.10 -8.67
CA ARG A 98 13.70 -7.41 -10.05
C ARG A 98 13.82 -8.92 -10.23
N PRO A 99 13.37 -9.47 -11.37
CA PRO A 99 13.31 -10.91 -11.57
C PRO A 99 14.67 -11.47 -11.99
N VAL A 100 15.61 -11.46 -11.05
CA VAL A 100 16.97 -11.99 -11.24
C VAL A 100 17.01 -13.45 -10.80
N VAL A 101 17.47 -14.30 -11.68
CA VAL A 101 17.65 -15.73 -11.45
C VAL A 101 18.79 -15.97 -10.45
N GLY A 102 18.48 -16.64 -9.32
CA GLY A 102 19.47 -17.03 -8.31
C GLY A 102 20.06 -18.38 -8.62
N GLU A 103 19.23 -19.42 -8.64
CA GLU A 103 19.67 -20.80 -8.90
C GLU A 103 18.78 -21.44 -9.97
N ILE A 104 19.36 -22.41 -10.71
CA ILE A 104 18.65 -23.22 -11.69
C ILE A 104 18.78 -24.70 -11.30
N THR A 105 17.66 -25.39 -11.25
CA THR A 105 17.61 -26.85 -11.01
C THR A 105 18.12 -27.58 -12.24
N THR A 106 19.08 -28.46 -12.07
CA THR A 106 19.64 -29.27 -13.17
C THR A 106 18.57 -30.14 -13.82
N GLY A 107 18.53 -30.16 -15.16
CA GLY A 107 17.54 -30.92 -15.93
C GLY A 107 16.14 -30.30 -15.98
N SER A 108 15.97 -29.09 -15.44
CA SER A 108 14.69 -28.36 -15.50
C SER A 108 14.44 -27.74 -16.87
N ILE A 109 13.22 -27.24 -17.06
CA ILE A 109 12.84 -26.51 -18.27
C ILE A 109 13.73 -25.27 -18.47
N ALA A 110 14.00 -24.52 -17.42
CA ALA A 110 14.87 -23.36 -17.46
C ALA A 110 16.34 -23.74 -17.82
N ALA A 111 16.85 -24.85 -17.29
CA ALA A 111 18.18 -25.35 -17.62
C ALA A 111 18.28 -25.74 -19.09
N THR A 112 17.26 -26.43 -19.64
CA THR A 112 17.19 -26.83 -21.04
C THR A 112 17.15 -25.62 -21.98
N ALA A 113 16.48 -24.55 -21.57
CA ALA A 113 16.43 -23.28 -22.29
C ALA A 113 17.72 -22.44 -22.12
N GLN A 114 18.74 -22.97 -21.43
CA GLN A 114 20.00 -22.26 -21.17
C GLN A 114 19.84 -20.93 -20.40
N ILE A 115 18.87 -20.86 -19.52
CA ILE A 115 18.78 -19.79 -18.54
C ILE A 115 19.81 -20.09 -17.45
N THR A 116 20.60 -19.09 -17.06
CA THR A 116 21.68 -19.25 -16.10
C THR A 116 21.52 -18.29 -14.90
N PRO A 117 22.08 -18.65 -13.74
CA PRO A 117 22.11 -17.73 -12.59
C PRO A 117 22.68 -16.36 -12.97
N GLY A 118 22.09 -15.28 -12.40
CA GLY A 118 22.47 -13.91 -12.70
C GLY A 118 21.79 -13.30 -13.95
N MET A 119 20.99 -14.05 -14.68
CA MET A 119 20.12 -13.48 -15.71
C MET A 119 18.89 -12.84 -15.09
N GLU A 120 18.41 -11.78 -15.72
CA GLU A 120 17.16 -11.09 -15.39
C GLU A 120 16.11 -11.38 -16.49
N LEU A 121 14.90 -11.80 -16.07
CA LEU A 121 13.80 -12.01 -17.00
C LEU A 121 13.18 -10.65 -17.34
N LYS A 122 13.27 -10.23 -18.58
CA LYS A 122 12.80 -8.91 -19.03
C LYS A 122 11.39 -8.92 -19.60
N ALA A 123 11.03 -9.99 -20.31
CA ALA A 123 9.72 -10.11 -20.90
C ALA A 123 9.34 -11.58 -21.13
N ILE A 124 8.04 -11.87 -21.20
CA ILE A 124 7.48 -13.15 -21.61
C ILE A 124 6.54 -12.88 -22.78
N ASP A 125 6.79 -13.51 -23.95
CA ASP A 125 6.08 -13.28 -25.22
C ASP A 125 5.92 -11.79 -25.55
N GLY A 126 6.97 -10.99 -25.30
CA GLY A 126 7.01 -9.55 -25.56
C GLY A 126 6.34 -8.68 -24.50
N ILE A 127 5.73 -9.26 -23.47
CA ILE A 127 5.15 -8.52 -22.35
C ILE A 127 6.22 -8.32 -21.26
N GLU A 128 6.53 -7.06 -20.95
CA GLU A 128 7.56 -6.70 -19.97
C GLU A 128 7.21 -7.24 -18.58
N THR A 129 8.23 -7.79 -17.92
CA THR A 129 8.14 -8.35 -16.56
C THR A 129 9.09 -7.61 -15.62
N PRO A 130 8.67 -6.44 -15.07
CA PRO A 130 9.53 -5.61 -14.23
C PRO A 130 9.90 -6.25 -12.88
N ASP A 131 9.12 -7.21 -12.43
CA ASP A 131 9.29 -7.90 -11.15
C ASP A 131 8.84 -9.37 -11.21
N TRP A 132 9.07 -10.10 -10.11
CA TRP A 132 8.69 -11.51 -10.02
C TRP A 132 7.18 -11.75 -10.06
N ASP A 133 6.37 -10.79 -9.62
CA ASP A 133 4.91 -10.94 -9.63
C ASP A 133 4.38 -10.84 -11.06
N ALA A 134 4.94 -9.95 -11.86
CA ALA A 134 4.66 -9.88 -13.29
C ALA A 134 5.09 -11.17 -14.01
N VAL A 135 6.27 -11.74 -13.67
CA VAL A 135 6.71 -13.03 -14.22
C VAL A 135 5.71 -14.14 -13.89
N ARG A 136 5.30 -14.25 -12.63
CA ARG A 136 4.31 -15.25 -12.18
C ARG A 136 2.99 -15.11 -12.93
N LEU A 137 2.49 -13.88 -13.02
CA LEU A 137 1.24 -13.60 -13.73
C LEU A 137 1.28 -14.01 -15.19
N GLN A 138 2.39 -13.67 -15.88
CA GLN A 138 2.55 -14.06 -17.29
C GLN A 138 2.71 -15.58 -17.46
N LEU A 139 3.42 -16.26 -16.56
CA LEU A 139 3.54 -17.71 -16.60
C LEU A 139 2.19 -18.40 -16.36
N VAL A 140 1.40 -17.94 -15.40
CA VAL A 140 0.05 -18.48 -15.16
C VAL A 140 -0.83 -18.36 -16.41
N ALA A 141 -0.71 -17.27 -17.17
CA ALA A 141 -1.43 -17.09 -18.43
C ALA A 141 -0.99 -18.07 -19.54
N LYS A 142 0.15 -18.78 -19.37
CA LYS A 142 0.68 -19.78 -20.31
C LYS A 142 0.33 -21.22 -19.96
N ILE A 143 -0.55 -21.43 -19.01
CA ILE A 143 -1.02 -22.77 -18.66
C ILE A 143 -1.75 -23.37 -19.87
N GLY A 144 -1.23 -24.51 -20.34
CA GLY A 144 -1.79 -25.22 -21.51
C GLY A 144 -1.11 -24.89 -22.84
N ASP A 145 -0.22 -23.89 -22.86
CA ASP A 145 0.61 -23.61 -24.02
C ASP A 145 1.74 -24.68 -24.15
N GLU A 146 2.17 -24.98 -25.36
CA GLU A 146 3.26 -25.93 -25.59
C GLU A 146 4.63 -25.29 -25.38
N GLN A 147 4.75 -23.99 -25.63
CA GLN A 147 5.99 -23.23 -25.50
C GLN A 147 5.72 -21.75 -25.23
N THR A 148 6.69 -21.05 -24.69
CA THR A 148 6.68 -19.59 -24.54
C THR A 148 8.08 -19.01 -24.75
N THR A 149 8.16 -17.78 -25.24
CA THR A 149 9.43 -17.09 -25.43
C THR A 149 9.71 -16.16 -24.27
N VAL A 150 10.90 -16.27 -23.68
CA VAL A 150 11.33 -15.41 -22.57
C VAL A 150 12.53 -14.60 -23.01
N SER A 151 12.43 -13.27 -22.89
CA SER A 151 13.56 -12.37 -23.06
C SER A 151 14.33 -12.28 -21.76
N VAL A 152 15.61 -12.61 -21.80
CA VAL A 152 16.52 -12.54 -20.65
C VAL A 152 17.72 -11.64 -20.96
N SER A 153 18.31 -11.04 -19.94
CA SER A 153 19.58 -10.34 -20.08
C SER A 153 20.48 -10.60 -18.86
N PRO A 154 21.80 -10.53 -18.97
CA PRO A 154 22.67 -10.49 -17.79
C PRO A 154 22.25 -9.32 -16.88
N PHE A 155 22.23 -9.52 -15.57
CA PHE A 155 21.87 -8.49 -14.61
C PHE A 155 22.70 -7.20 -14.82
N GLY A 156 22.02 -6.07 -14.98
CA GLY A 156 22.67 -4.78 -15.24
C GLY A 156 23.03 -4.54 -16.70
N SER A 157 22.69 -5.44 -17.63
CA SER A 157 22.89 -5.29 -19.08
C SER A 157 21.55 -5.15 -19.79
N ASP A 158 21.54 -4.38 -20.90
CA ASP A 158 20.37 -4.26 -21.79
C ASP A 158 20.45 -5.23 -22.98
N GLN A 159 21.47 -6.10 -23.02
CA GLN A 159 21.59 -7.10 -24.09
C GLN A 159 20.58 -8.22 -23.89
N ARG A 160 19.43 -8.09 -24.53
CA ARG A 160 18.35 -9.08 -24.50
C ARG A 160 18.69 -10.27 -25.38
N GLN A 161 18.42 -11.46 -24.86
CA GLN A 161 18.48 -12.75 -25.57
C GLN A 161 17.12 -13.41 -25.42
N GLU A 162 16.61 -13.96 -26.50
CA GLU A 162 15.38 -14.73 -26.44
C GLU A 162 15.68 -16.21 -26.21
N LYS A 163 14.94 -16.80 -25.30
CA LYS A 163 15.00 -18.21 -24.94
C LYS A 163 13.61 -18.79 -25.05
N VAL A 164 13.50 -19.98 -25.61
CA VAL A 164 12.22 -20.69 -25.72
C VAL A 164 12.12 -21.71 -24.59
N LEU A 165 11.06 -21.63 -23.81
CA LEU A 165 10.72 -22.62 -22.80
C LEU A 165 9.76 -23.64 -23.38
N ASP A 166 10.10 -24.92 -23.31
CA ASP A 166 9.20 -26.04 -23.65
C ASP A 166 8.29 -26.33 -22.47
N LEU A 167 7.00 -25.99 -22.59
CA LEU A 167 6.00 -26.12 -21.55
C LEU A 167 5.18 -27.41 -21.64
N ARG A 168 5.40 -28.29 -22.62
CA ARG A 168 4.62 -29.54 -22.84
C ARG A 168 4.58 -30.45 -21.61
N HIS A 169 5.63 -30.40 -20.79
CA HIS A 169 5.74 -31.16 -19.55
C HIS A 169 5.69 -30.26 -18.30
N TRP A 170 5.44 -28.97 -18.49
CA TRP A 170 5.31 -28.05 -17.38
C TRP A 170 3.95 -28.24 -16.70
N ARG A 171 4.01 -28.66 -15.46
CA ARG A 171 2.82 -28.84 -14.62
C ARG A 171 3.11 -28.22 -13.26
N PHE A 172 2.19 -27.46 -12.75
CA PHE A 172 2.18 -26.98 -11.39
C PHE A 172 0.75 -26.85 -10.89
N GLU A 173 0.55 -26.95 -9.58
CA GLU A 173 -0.73 -26.72 -8.95
C GLU A 173 -0.76 -25.27 -8.41
N PRO A 174 -1.61 -24.37 -8.96
CA PRO A 174 -1.61 -22.94 -8.61
C PRO A 174 -1.72 -22.65 -7.11
N ASP A 175 -2.40 -23.54 -6.37
CA ASP A 175 -2.63 -23.38 -4.93
C ASP A 175 -1.49 -23.95 -4.07
N LYS A 176 -0.53 -24.67 -4.63
CA LYS A 176 0.51 -25.37 -3.89
C LYS A 176 1.93 -25.04 -4.32
N GLU A 177 2.11 -24.64 -5.55
CA GLU A 177 3.45 -24.48 -6.14
C GLU A 177 3.58 -23.11 -6.82
N ASP A 178 4.80 -22.54 -6.73
CA ASP A 178 5.16 -21.33 -7.48
C ASP A 178 5.45 -21.72 -8.95
N PRO A 179 4.79 -21.09 -9.95
CA PRO A 179 5.03 -21.36 -11.38
C PRO A 179 6.49 -21.17 -11.79
N VAL A 180 7.22 -20.27 -11.14
CA VAL A 180 8.63 -20.02 -11.38
C VAL A 180 9.48 -21.19 -10.86
N ALA A 181 9.17 -21.70 -9.68
CA ALA A 181 9.85 -22.87 -9.11
C ALA A 181 9.59 -24.13 -9.93
N ALA A 182 8.39 -24.28 -10.49
CA ALA A 182 8.04 -25.42 -11.37
C ALA A 182 8.82 -25.42 -12.70
N LEU A 183 9.34 -24.26 -13.14
CA LEU A 183 10.29 -24.17 -14.27
C LEU A 183 11.73 -24.51 -13.85
N GLY A 184 11.98 -24.67 -12.56
CA GLY A 184 13.30 -24.92 -11.97
C GLY A 184 14.10 -23.64 -11.70
N ILE A 185 13.44 -22.49 -11.60
CA ILE A 185 14.07 -21.21 -11.29
C ILE A 185 13.85 -20.89 -9.81
N ARG A 186 14.92 -20.52 -9.11
CA ARG A 186 14.87 -19.91 -7.77
C ARG A 186 15.24 -18.44 -7.87
N PRO A 187 14.39 -17.53 -7.41
CA PRO A 187 14.70 -16.11 -7.29
C PRO A 187 15.96 -15.86 -6.45
N ARG A 188 16.68 -14.81 -6.81
CA ARG A 188 17.84 -14.35 -6.02
C ARG A 188 17.37 -13.45 -4.88
#